data_b301bcb09623d1abf3d5383d0fad79dd
#
_entry.id   b301bcb09623d1abf3d5383d0fad79dd
#
_cell.length_a   1.000
_cell.length_b   1.000
_cell.length_c   1.000
_cell.angle_alpha   90.00
_cell.angle_beta   90.00
_cell.angle_gamma   90.00
#
_symmetry.space_group_name_H-M   'P 1'
#
loop_
_entity.id
_entity.type
_entity.pdbx_description
1 polymer ?
#
loop_
_entity_poly.entity_id
_entity_poly.type
_entity_poly.pdbx_seq_one_letter_code
_entity_poly.pdbx_strand_id
1 'polypeptide(L)'
;MPSDGAPQGRRAVAVAVRRDDGLVLAVRRPDEPGEELRGVWGLPAATLAEGESDEEGVRRIGREKLGAELTIGRAVGYGEQERDGYTLRMGVYEASIAGEPRLPERAAGATTLYTAIDWLPVASFREAAERGSLCCRVLVEART
;
A
#
# COMPACT_ATOMS: atom_id res chain seq x y z
N MET A 1 -24.27 -3.82 -18.47
CA MET A 1 -24.10 -2.45 -18.84
C MET A 1 -23.81 -1.59 -17.63
N PRO A 2 -22.73 -0.92 -17.63
CA PRO A 2 -22.43 -0.09 -16.50
C PRO A 2 -23.48 1.00 -16.36
N SER A 3 -23.80 1.31 -15.16
CA SER A 3 -24.72 2.39 -14.93
C SER A 3 -23.99 3.71 -15.16
N ASP A 4 -24.57 4.50 -16.01
CA ASP A 4 -23.98 5.79 -16.31
C ASP A 4 -24.11 6.68 -15.11
N GLY A 5 -23.04 7.36 -14.77
CA GLY A 5 -23.02 8.27 -13.66
C GLY A 5 -22.64 7.63 -12.34
N ALA A 6 -22.51 6.32 -12.27
CA ALA A 6 -22.01 5.69 -11.07
C ALA A 6 -20.49 5.81 -11.04
N PRO A 7 -19.89 6.13 -9.88
CA PRO A 7 -18.44 6.17 -9.81
C PRO A 7 -17.86 4.80 -10.13
N GLN A 8 -16.78 4.79 -10.86
CA GLN A 8 -16.07 3.55 -11.11
C GLN A 8 -15.40 3.09 -9.82
N GLY A 9 -15.51 1.80 -9.57
CA GLY A 9 -14.81 1.23 -8.43
C GLY A 9 -13.37 0.93 -8.82
N ARG A 10 -12.44 1.23 -7.93
CA ARG A 10 -11.05 0.83 -8.08
C ARG A 10 -10.65 0.03 -6.87
N ARG A 11 -9.90 -1.02 -7.11
CA ARG A 11 -9.43 -1.91 -6.06
C ARG A 11 -7.94 -1.76 -5.91
N ALA A 12 -7.48 -1.81 -4.65
CA ALA A 12 -6.07 -1.72 -4.35
C ALA A 12 -5.77 -2.62 -3.17
N VAL A 13 -4.49 -2.95 -3.00
CA VAL A 13 -4.02 -3.70 -1.84
C VAL A 13 -2.81 -3.01 -1.25
N ALA A 14 -2.62 -3.21 0.04
CA ALA A 14 -1.43 -2.77 0.74
C ALA A 14 -0.99 -3.90 1.67
N VAL A 15 0.29 -3.87 2.05
CA VAL A 15 0.85 -4.94 2.88
C VAL A 15 1.46 -4.36 4.13
N ALA A 16 1.25 -5.08 5.24
CA ALA A 16 1.89 -4.81 6.51
C ALA A 16 2.84 -5.97 6.78
N VAL A 17 4.11 -5.79 6.46
CA VAL A 17 5.13 -6.80 6.73
C VAL A 17 5.71 -6.48 8.10
N ARG A 18 5.56 -7.40 9.05
CA ARG A 18 5.99 -7.19 10.43
C ARG A 18 7.22 -8.00 10.74
N ARG A 19 8.13 -7.38 11.47
CA ARG A 19 9.27 -8.10 12.03
C ARG A 19 8.91 -8.62 13.43
N ASP A 20 9.78 -9.48 13.96
CA ASP A 20 9.58 -10.06 15.28
C ASP A 20 9.53 -9.01 16.38
N ASP A 21 10.20 -7.87 16.17
CA ASP A 21 10.20 -6.79 17.14
C ASP A 21 8.96 -5.89 17.02
N GLY A 22 8.02 -6.24 16.16
CA GLY A 22 6.79 -5.49 16.00
C GLY A 22 6.86 -4.33 15.04
N LEU A 23 8.02 -4.05 14.48
CA LEU A 23 8.15 -2.98 13.49
C LEU A 23 7.56 -3.43 12.17
N VAL A 24 7.04 -2.46 11.42
CA VAL A 24 6.34 -2.69 10.16
C VAL A 24 7.16 -2.05 9.04
N LEU A 25 7.24 -2.75 7.92
CA LEU A 25 7.93 -2.25 6.75
C LEU A 25 7.24 -1.01 6.21
N ALA A 26 7.98 0.07 6.10
CA ALA A 26 7.46 1.34 5.64
C ALA A 26 8.23 1.78 4.41
N VAL A 27 7.53 2.49 3.53
CA VAL A 27 8.13 3.10 2.35
C VAL A 27 7.81 4.58 2.38
N ARG A 28 8.74 5.39 1.90
CA ARG A 28 8.56 6.84 1.89
C ARG A 28 8.14 7.28 0.50
N ARG A 29 7.10 8.09 0.45
CA ARG A 29 6.61 8.64 -0.81
C ARG A 29 7.51 9.79 -1.25
N PRO A 30 7.62 10.03 -2.56
CA PRO A 30 8.45 11.13 -3.04
C PRO A 30 8.00 12.47 -2.46
N ASP A 31 8.96 13.34 -2.18
CA ASP A 31 8.67 14.69 -1.70
C ASP A 31 8.76 15.65 -2.87
N GLU A 32 7.81 15.53 -3.80
CA GLU A 32 7.78 16.31 -5.03
C GLU A 32 6.43 16.95 -5.20
N PRO A 33 6.38 18.10 -5.87
CA PRO A 33 5.09 18.75 -6.14
C PRO A 33 4.18 17.79 -6.93
N GLY A 34 2.90 17.78 -6.58
CA GLY A 34 1.92 16.91 -7.23
C GLY A 34 1.70 15.59 -6.53
N GLU A 35 2.57 15.20 -5.60
CA GLU A 35 2.34 13.99 -4.82
C GLU A 35 1.32 14.28 -3.73
N GLU A 36 0.34 13.40 -3.61
CA GLU A 36 -0.70 13.58 -2.60
C GLU A 36 -0.16 13.47 -1.19
N LEU A 37 0.74 12.56 -0.97
CA LEU A 37 1.26 12.28 0.37
C LEU A 37 2.77 12.48 0.36
N ARG A 38 3.16 13.73 0.04
CA ARG A 38 4.56 14.07 -0.15
C ARG A 38 5.38 13.74 1.09
N GLY A 39 6.42 12.96 0.88
CA GLY A 39 7.42 12.70 1.90
C GLY A 39 6.96 11.91 3.11
N VAL A 40 5.72 11.39 3.10
CA VAL A 40 5.23 10.64 4.26
C VAL A 40 5.65 9.18 4.14
N TRP A 41 5.77 8.55 5.29
CA TRP A 41 6.00 7.12 5.38
C TRP A 41 4.66 6.41 5.38
N GLY A 42 4.54 5.37 4.56
CA GLY A 42 3.31 4.62 4.45
C GLY A 42 3.58 3.16 4.13
N LEU A 43 2.51 2.43 3.88
CA LEU A 43 2.60 1.02 3.53
C LEU A 43 2.85 0.85 2.04
N PRO A 44 3.60 -0.18 1.64
CA PRO A 44 3.67 -0.53 0.22
C PRO A 44 2.28 -0.91 -0.29
N ALA A 45 1.91 -0.39 -1.45
CA ALA A 45 0.57 -0.57 -1.97
C ALA A 45 0.58 -0.56 -3.49
N ALA A 46 -0.47 -1.11 -4.08
CA ALA A 46 -0.64 -1.10 -5.54
C ALA A 46 -2.11 -1.12 -5.89
N THR A 47 -2.45 -0.45 -6.97
CA THR A 47 -3.77 -0.57 -7.57
C THR A 47 -3.84 -1.89 -8.32
N LEU A 48 -4.94 -2.62 -8.13
CA LEU A 48 -5.12 -3.90 -8.80
C LEU A 48 -5.55 -3.69 -10.24
N ALA A 49 -5.03 -4.52 -11.12
CA ALA A 49 -5.51 -4.55 -12.49
C ALA A 49 -6.85 -5.27 -12.53
N GLU A 50 -7.58 -5.08 -13.63
CA GLU A 50 -8.84 -5.76 -13.82
C GLU A 50 -8.60 -7.26 -13.78
N GLY A 51 -9.38 -7.97 -12.95
CA GLY A 51 -9.24 -9.42 -12.82
C GLY A 51 -8.11 -9.87 -11.93
N GLU A 52 -7.30 -8.96 -11.43
CA GLU A 52 -6.19 -9.33 -10.55
C GLU A 52 -6.71 -9.56 -9.14
N SER A 53 -6.29 -10.68 -8.52
CA SER A 53 -6.67 -10.98 -7.16
C SER A 53 -5.80 -10.19 -6.18
N ASP A 54 -6.29 -10.11 -4.94
CA ASP A 54 -5.50 -9.46 -3.89
C ASP A 54 -4.14 -10.15 -3.72
N GLU A 55 -4.14 -11.48 -3.77
CA GLU A 55 -2.87 -12.21 -3.62
C GLU A 55 -1.90 -11.89 -4.74
N GLU A 56 -2.40 -11.81 -5.97
CA GLU A 56 -1.55 -11.47 -7.10
C GLU A 56 -0.98 -10.07 -6.95
N GLY A 57 -1.82 -9.14 -6.45
CA GLY A 57 -1.36 -7.77 -6.22
C GLY A 57 -0.28 -7.70 -5.16
N VAL A 58 -0.42 -8.48 -4.09
CA VAL A 58 0.60 -8.52 -3.04
C VAL A 58 1.92 -9.04 -3.61
N ARG A 59 1.88 -10.11 -4.40
CA ARG A 59 3.09 -10.63 -5.00
C ARG A 59 3.76 -9.61 -5.90
N ARG A 60 2.95 -8.87 -6.65
CA ARG A 60 3.47 -7.85 -7.55
C ARG A 60 4.12 -6.71 -6.78
N ILE A 61 3.54 -6.31 -5.64
CA ILE A 61 4.18 -5.31 -4.78
C ILE A 61 5.58 -5.76 -4.41
N GLY A 62 5.71 -7.03 -4.01
CA GLY A 62 7.03 -7.53 -3.61
C GLY A 62 8.02 -7.46 -4.75
N ARG A 63 7.64 -7.96 -5.91
CA ARG A 63 8.58 -8.05 -7.02
C ARG A 63 8.90 -6.69 -7.62
N GLU A 64 7.89 -5.83 -7.76
CA GLU A 64 8.08 -4.57 -8.48
C GLU A 64 8.52 -3.43 -7.59
N LYS A 65 8.14 -3.45 -6.31
CA LYS A 65 8.37 -2.29 -5.46
C LYS A 65 9.36 -2.55 -4.35
N LEU A 66 9.53 -3.80 -3.93
CA LEU A 66 10.39 -4.13 -2.80
C LEU A 66 11.54 -5.05 -3.17
N GLY A 67 11.59 -5.52 -4.40
CA GLY A 67 12.67 -6.40 -4.84
C GLY A 67 12.74 -7.72 -4.09
N ALA A 68 11.62 -8.23 -3.58
CA ALA A 68 11.61 -9.43 -2.78
C ALA A 68 10.27 -10.14 -2.95
N GLU A 69 10.23 -11.42 -2.60
CA GLU A 69 8.99 -12.19 -2.69
C GLU A 69 8.16 -11.97 -1.44
N LEU A 70 6.88 -11.68 -1.65
CA LEU A 70 5.92 -11.56 -0.56
C LEU A 70 4.92 -12.71 -0.61
N THR A 71 4.57 -13.20 0.57
CA THR A 71 3.51 -14.20 0.72
C THR A 71 2.41 -13.57 1.54
N ILE A 72 1.18 -13.53 0.98
CA ILE A 72 0.06 -12.90 1.64
C ILE A 72 -0.31 -13.69 2.89
N GLY A 73 -0.63 -12.97 3.96
CA GLY A 73 -1.12 -13.54 5.19
C GLY A 73 -2.56 -13.14 5.41
N ARG A 74 -2.92 -12.94 6.67
CA ARG A 74 -4.31 -12.65 6.99
C ARG A 74 -4.61 -11.18 6.76
N ALA A 75 -5.89 -10.89 6.55
CA ALA A 75 -6.34 -9.52 6.36
C ALA A 75 -6.22 -8.74 7.66
N VAL A 76 -5.65 -7.53 7.56
CA VAL A 76 -5.68 -6.58 8.66
C VAL A 76 -7.03 -5.89 8.68
N GLY A 77 -7.56 -5.56 7.50
CA GLY A 77 -8.85 -4.91 7.40
C GLY A 77 -9.08 -4.44 5.98
N TYR A 78 -10.23 -3.84 5.79
CA TYR A 78 -10.65 -3.31 4.49
C TYR A 78 -11.19 -1.91 4.69
N GLY A 79 -11.07 -1.08 3.67
CA GLY A 79 -11.61 0.25 3.73
C GLY A 79 -12.11 0.72 2.37
N GLU A 80 -12.94 1.75 2.40
CA GLU A 80 -13.41 2.42 1.20
C GLU A 80 -13.22 3.91 1.37
N GLN A 81 -12.95 4.58 0.26
CA GLN A 81 -12.78 6.02 0.28
C GLN A 81 -13.28 6.58 -1.03
N GLU A 82 -14.10 7.62 -0.92
CA GLU A 82 -14.51 8.34 -2.11
C GLU A 82 -13.35 9.18 -2.61
N ARG A 83 -13.06 9.04 -3.88
CA ARG A 83 -12.06 9.83 -4.57
C ARG A 83 -12.73 10.57 -5.70
N ASP A 84 -12.01 11.48 -6.31
CA ASP A 84 -12.55 12.27 -7.41
C ASP A 84 -12.88 11.34 -8.57
N GLY A 85 -14.19 11.11 -8.77
CA GLY A 85 -14.67 10.31 -9.89
C GLY A 85 -14.69 8.81 -9.67
N TYR A 86 -14.33 8.30 -8.48
CA TYR A 86 -14.38 6.87 -8.24
C TYR A 86 -14.38 6.56 -6.74
N THR A 87 -14.72 5.32 -6.42
CA THR A 87 -14.64 4.81 -5.05
C THR A 87 -13.44 3.87 -4.98
N LEU A 88 -12.53 4.14 -4.06
CA LEU A 88 -11.37 3.28 -3.83
C LEU A 88 -11.72 2.25 -2.77
N ARG A 89 -11.51 0.98 -3.09
CA ARG A 89 -11.67 -0.12 -2.13
C ARG A 89 -10.32 -0.76 -1.93
N MET A 90 -9.93 -0.91 -0.68
CA MET A 90 -8.58 -1.36 -0.38
C MET A 90 -8.59 -2.45 0.68
N GLY A 91 -7.87 -3.53 0.42
CA GLY A 91 -7.57 -4.52 1.42
C GLY A 91 -6.17 -4.34 1.93
N VAL A 92 -5.98 -4.43 3.24
CA VAL A 92 -4.68 -4.39 3.86
C VAL A 92 -4.40 -5.76 4.47
N TYR A 93 -3.28 -6.36 4.11
CA TYR A 93 -2.96 -7.73 4.50
C TYR A 93 -1.61 -7.78 5.17
N GLU A 94 -1.50 -8.64 6.18
CA GLU A 94 -0.18 -9.02 6.65
C GLU A 94 0.50 -9.84 5.56
N ALA A 95 1.81 -9.72 5.50
CA ALA A 95 2.58 -10.50 4.54
C ALA A 95 3.93 -10.83 5.14
N SER A 96 4.47 -11.97 4.72
CA SER A 96 5.84 -12.32 5.06
C SER A 96 6.72 -12.05 3.86
N ILE A 97 7.98 -11.76 4.12
CA ILE A 97 8.93 -11.39 3.09
C ILE A 97 10.08 -12.39 3.09
N ALA A 98 10.47 -12.82 1.90
CA ALA A 98 11.64 -13.68 1.74
C ALA A 98 12.78 -12.80 1.25
N GLY A 99 13.80 -12.66 2.07
CA GLY A 99 14.94 -11.83 1.75
C GLY A 99 14.78 -10.40 2.27
N GLU A 100 15.73 -9.56 1.93
CA GLU A 100 15.74 -8.18 2.36
C GLU A 100 15.00 -7.30 1.36
N PRO A 101 14.10 -6.45 1.83
CA PRO A 101 13.45 -5.49 0.92
C PRO A 101 14.44 -4.45 0.47
N ARG A 102 14.31 -4.05 -0.78
CA ARG A 102 15.13 -2.98 -1.33
C ARG A 102 14.36 -2.30 -2.43
N LEU A 103 14.68 -1.04 -2.65
CA LEU A 103 14.07 -0.30 -3.73
C LEU A 103 14.66 -0.77 -5.05
N PRO A 104 13.84 -1.20 -5.99
CA PRO A 104 14.34 -1.55 -7.31
C PRO A 104 14.87 -0.32 -8.00
N GLU A 105 15.78 -0.54 -8.95
CA GLU A 105 16.18 0.55 -9.82
C GLU A 105 14.96 1.05 -10.58
N ARG A 106 15.01 2.32 -10.98
CA ARG A 106 13.90 2.91 -11.69
C ARG A 106 13.61 2.09 -12.94
N ALA A 107 12.43 1.54 -13.00
CA ALA A 107 12.00 0.72 -14.13
C ALA A 107 11.02 1.52 -14.96
N ALA A 108 11.07 1.30 -16.27
CA ALA A 108 10.10 1.91 -17.15
C ALA A 108 8.70 1.43 -16.78
N GLY A 109 7.77 2.36 -16.71
CA GLY A 109 6.39 2.03 -16.38
C GLY A 109 6.05 1.98 -14.92
N ALA A 110 6.99 2.22 -14.04
CA ALA A 110 6.70 2.27 -12.62
C ALA A 110 5.82 3.49 -12.33
N THR A 111 4.68 3.26 -11.71
CA THR A 111 3.75 4.34 -11.42
C THR A 111 4.00 5.01 -10.09
N THR A 112 4.59 4.30 -9.15
CA THR A 112 4.90 4.85 -7.86
C THR A 112 6.35 4.53 -7.54
N LEU A 113 7.11 5.57 -7.27
CA LEU A 113 8.50 5.41 -6.88
C LEU A 113 8.62 5.76 -5.41
N TYR A 114 9.10 4.81 -4.63
CA TYR A 114 9.40 5.10 -3.24
C TYR A 114 10.84 5.57 -3.14
N THR A 115 11.11 6.43 -2.18
CA THR A 115 12.44 7.01 -2.04
C THR A 115 13.24 6.41 -0.91
N ALA A 116 12.59 5.66 -0.02
CA ALA A 116 13.29 5.04 1.11
C ALA A 116 12.47 3.89 1.65
N ILE A 117 13.14 2.98 2.33
CA ILE A 117 12.52 1.86 3.04
C ILE A 117 13.06 1.88 4.46
N ASP A 118 12.18 1.61 5.42
CA ASP A 118 12.61 1.51 6.81
C ASP A 118 11.62 0.61 7.56
N TRP A 119 11.99 0.22 8.76
CA TRP A 119 11.12 -0.54 9.65
C TRP A 119 10.70 0.39 10.77
N LEU A 120 9.40 0.65 10.89
CA LEU A 120 8.89 1.68 11.77
C LEU A 120 7.76 1.14 12.63
N PRO A 121 7.56 1.73 13.82
CA PRO A 121 6.42 1.33 14.63
C PRO A 121 5.11 1.78 13.98
N VAL A 122 4.02 1.11 14.33
CA VAL A 122 2.72 1.41 13.73
C VAL A 122 2.35 2.89 13.93
N ALA A 123 2.76 3.48 15.06
CA ALA A 123 2.45 4.88 15.30
C ALA A 123 3.01 5.80 14.22
N SER A 124 4.07 5.40 13.54
CA SER A 124 4.66 6.22 12.48
C SER A 124 3.76 6.35 11.25
N PHE A 125 2.74 5.51 11.14
CA PHE A 125 1.82 5.57 10.00
C PHE A 125 0.64 6.49 10.25
N ARG A 126 0.55 7.10 11.44
CA ARG A 126 -0.57 7.98 11.76
C ARG A 126 -0.58 9.24 10.91
N GLU A 127 0.59 9.79 10.62
CA GLU A 127 0.64 11.01 9.82
C GLU A 127 0.02 10.78 8.45
N ALA A 128 0.41 9.66 7.80
CA ALA A 128 -0.17 9.35 6.50
C ALA A 128 -1.67 9.14 6.61
N ALA A 129 -2.11 8.44 7.66
CA ALA A 129 -3.54 8.19 7.85
C ALA A 129 -4.30 9.51 8.01
N GLU A 130 -3.76 10.44 8.79
CA GLU A 130 -4.41 11.73 9.01
C GLU A 130 -4.42 12.58 7.75
N ARG A 131 -3.46 12.36 6.88
CA ARG A 131 -3.38 13.09 5.61
C ARG A 131 -4.17 12.41 4.49
N GLY A 132 -4.92 11.35 4.80
CA GLY A 132 -5.83 10.75 3.85
C GLY A 132 -5.44 9.41 3.27
N SER A 133 -4.35 8.80 3.75
CA SER A 133 -3.94 7.49 3.27
C SER A 133 -4.89 6.43 3.80
N LEU A 134 -5.65 5.80 2.91
CA LEU A 134 -6.64 4.81 3.32
C LEU A 134 -5.98 3.57 3.94
N CYS A 135 -4.91 3.08 3.35
CA CYS A 135 -4.27 1.87 3.87
C CYS A 135 -3.68 2.10 5.25
N CYS A 136 -3.09 3.28 5.48
CA CYS A 136 -2.55 3.58 6.80
C CYS A 136 -3.64 3.77 7.82
N ARG A 137 -4.78 4.34 7.41
CA ARG A 137 -5.92 4.45 8.30
C ARG A 137 -6.43 3.08 8.71
N VAL A 138 -6.54 2.15 7.76
CA VAL A 138 -6.98 0.79 8.07
C VAL A 138 -6.00 0.14 9.06
N LEU A 139 -4.70 0.30 8.82
CA LEU A 139 -3.70 -0.28 9.70
C LEU A 139 -3.80 0.27 11.12
N VAL A 140 -3.89 1.59 11.24
CA VAL A 140 -3.90 2.24 12.54
C VAL A 140 -5.17 1.91 13.29
N GLU A 141 -6.31 1.89 12.60
CA GLU A 141 -7.58 1.61 13.24
C GLU A 141 -7.77 0.14 13.60
N ALA A 142 -7.07 -0.75 12.95
CA ALA A 142 -7.18 -2.17 13.23
C ALA A 142 -6.49 -2.57 14.54
N ARG A 143 -5.68 -1.69 15.10
CA ARG A 143 -5.01 -1.98 16.36
C ARG A 143 -5.98 -1.91 17.51
N THR A 144 -5.87 -2.86 18.35
CA THR A 144 -6.65 -2.88 19.58
C THR A 144 -5.73 -3.02 20.77
#